data_265c8e04413ffcf766eef77ec23e1277
#
_entry.id   265c8e04413ffcf766eef77ec23e1277
#
_cell.length_a   1.000
_cell.length_b   1.000
_cell.length_c   1.000
_cell.angle_alpha   90.00
_cell.angle_beta   90.00
_cell.angle_gamma   90.00
#
_symmetry.space_group_name_H-M   'P 1'
#
loop_
_entity.id
_entity.type
_entity.pdbx_description
1 polymer ?
#
loop_
_entity_poly.entity_id
_entity_poly.type
_entity_poly.pdbx_seq_one_letter_code
_entity_poly.pdbx_strand_id
1 'polypeptide(L)'
;MKAIIIGGGVIGSSIAYRMSEAGADVTLVEAGRVGGGTSSTSYAWVNACEKLTSRAYFELNWAGVKSHRRLADEFDGANWLHRPGVAQWQDSGGEAAGLDEGDFDKLERLTEWGYPAERIDSKALAELEPDVDLDTFNADGALYYPEDGWLDGPVYAGAMVLAARHRFGLKLVRGRVKALLARSGAAVGVTLENGESLEGDVVVNSSGRWANETVGNAEYELPLAPTVGLIAYTVSCDTSLRHGLRTPLVNCRPDGAGRILLRANDIDKTVPVHADPVPSNPAAQQL
;
A
#
# COMPACT_ATOMS: atom_id res chain seq x y z
N MET A 1 -17.49 -23.20 7.30
CA MET A 1 -17.65 -21.85 7.84
C MET A 1 -17.97 -20.92 6.69
N LYS A 2 -19.03 -20.13 6.82
CA LYS A 2 -19.38 -19.08 5.84
C LYS A 2 -18.80 -17.75 6.30
N ALA A 3 -18.02 -17.09 5.47
CA ALA A 3 -17.41 -15.80 5.77
C ALA A 3 -17.91 -14.72 4.81
N ILE A 4 -18.30 -13.57 5.36
CA ILE A 4 -18.61 -12.37 4.58
C ILE A 4 -17.48 -11.38 4.79
N ILE A 5 -16.88 -10.94 3.69
CA ILE A 5 -15.80 -9.94 3.72
C ILE A 5 -16.30 -8.68 3.04
N ILE A 6 -16.22 -7.55 3.75
CA ILE A 6 -16.69 -6.25 3.27
C ILE A 6 -15.49 -5.45 2.78
N GLY A 7 -15.49 -5.10 1.49
CA GLY A 7 -14.42 -4.32 0.84
C GLY A 7 -13.39 -5.17 0.13
N GLY A 8 -13.25 -4.95 -1.17
CA GLY A 8 -12.34 -5.65 -2.09
C GLY A 8 -11.01 -4.90 -2.33
N GLY A 9 -10.52 -4.12 -1.36
CA GLY A 9 -9.17 -3.55 -1.38
C GLY A 9 -8.09 -4.60 -1.15
N VAL A 10 -6.81 -4.20 -1.07
CA VAL A 10 -5.66 -5.13 -0.87
C VAL A 10 -5.83 -6.00 0.38
N ILE A 11 -6.39 -5.47 1.46
CA ILE A 11 -6.62 -6.21 2.70
C ILE A 11 -7.74 -7.24 2.52
N GLY A 12 -8.92 -6.79 2.07
CA GLY A 12 -10.07 -7.68 1.93
C GLY A 12 -9.89 -8.77 0.89
N SER A 13 -9.24 -8.45 -0.24
CA SER A 13 -8.92 -9.45 -1.26
C SER A 13 -7.91 -10.50 -0.76
N SER A 14 -6.91 -10.08 0.04
CA SER A 14 -5.97 -11.00 0.67
C SER A 14 -6.65 -11.95 1.66
N ILE A 15 -7.50 -11.39 2.55
CA ILE A 15 -8.26 -12.18 3.52
C ILE A 15 -9.20 -13.13 2.79
N ALA A 16 -9.91 -12.66 1.76
CA ALA A 16 -10.82 -13.45 0.96
C ALA A 16 -10.11 -14.63 0.29
N TYR A 17 -8.95 -14.40 -0.31
CA TYR A 17 -8.15 -15.44 -0.92
C TYR A 17 -7.71 -16.49 0.11
N ARG A 18 -7.10 -16.07 1.23
CA ARG A 18 -6.58 -17.00 2.25
C ARG A 18 -7.67 -17.77 2.99
N MET A 19 -8.82 -17.14 3.25
CA MET A 19 -9.95 -17.87 3.86
C MET A 19 -10.57 -18.87 2.89
N SER A 20 -10.68 -18.53 1.61
CA SER A 20 -11.16 -19.46 0.58
C SER A 20 -10.19 -20.64 0.41
N GLU A 21 -8.89 -20.39 0.36
CA GLU A 21 -7.83 -21.40 0.33
C GLU A 21 -7.91 -22.35 1.52
N ALA A 22 -8.24 -21.83 2.70
CA ALA A 22 -8.45 -22.60 3.92
C ALA A 22 -9.80 -23.34 3.97
N GLY A 23 -10.59 -23.32 2.89
CA GLY A 23 -11.83 -24.06 2.75
C GLY A 23 -13.08 -23.38 3.31
N ALA A 24 -13.04 -22.08 3.58
CA ALA A 24 -14.24 -21.31 3.94
C ALA A 24 -15.10 -21.03 2.68
N ASP A 25 -16.42 -21.02 2.84
CA ASP A 25 -17.38 -20.48 1.83
C ASP A 25 -17.39 -18.96 1.95
N VAL A 26 -16.62 -18.30 1.09
CA VAL A 26 -16.38 -16.85 1.18
C VAL A 26 -17.25 -16.07 0.23
N THR A 27 -17.94 -15.06 0.76
CA THR A 27 -18.60 -14.01 -0.03
C THR A 27 -17.89 -12.68 0.20
N LEU A 28 -17.29 -12.14 -0.85
CA LEU A 28 -16.70 -10.80 -0.85
C LEU A 28 -17.73 -9.80 -1.37
N VAL A 29 -18.01 -8.77 -0.58
CA VAL A 29 -18.94 -7.68 -0.94
C VAL A 29 -18.13 -6.44 -1.26
N GLU A 30 -18.27 -5.89 -2.48
CA GLU A 30 -17.58 -4.69 -2.93
C GLU A 30 -18.54 -3.67 -3.52
N ALA A 31 -18.50 -2.46 -2.99
CA ALA A 31 -19.41 -1.38 -3.37
C ALA A 31 -19.13 -0.79 -4.74
N GLY A 32 -17.87 -0.80 -5.17
CA GLY A 32 -17.42 -0.23 -6.43
C GLY A 32 -16.69 -1.25 -7.30
N ARG A 33 -15.38 -1.03 -7.50
CA ARG A 33 -14.50 -1.98 -8.20
C ARG A 33 -13.46 -2.54 -7.21
N VAL A 34 -13.12 -3.79 -7.38
CA VAL A 34 -12.03 -4.43 -6.63
C VAL A 34 -10.74 -3.61 -6.79
N GLY A 35 -10.09 -3.30 -5.68
CA GLY A 35 -8.90 -2.45 -5.64
C GLY A 35 -9.14 -0.96 -5.87
N GLY A 36 -10.40 -0.51 -6.06
CA GLY A 36 -10.72 0.85 -6.52
C GLY A 36 -10.72 1.95 -5.46
N GLY A 37 -10.66 1.61 -4.18
CA GLY A 37 -10.56 2.58 -3.09
C GLY A 37 -9.12 3.06 -2.87
N THR A 38 -8.70 3.26 -1.62
CA THR A 38 -7.34 3.69 -1.24
C THR A 38 -6.24 2.81 -1.87
N SER A 39 -6.54 1.56 -2.18
CA SER A 39 -5.62 0.65 -2.86
C SER A 39 -5.19 1.12 -4.25
N SER A 40 -6.01 1.93 -4.94
CA SER A 40 -5.69 2.49 -6.27
C SER A 40 -4.97 3.85 -6.20
N THR A 41 -4.86 4.43 -5.02
CA THR A 41 -4.29 5.76 -4.79
C THR A 41 -3.24 5.69 -3.69
N SER A 42 -2.33 4.72 -3.77
CA SER A 42 -1.27 4.51 -2.80
C SER A 42 0.09 4.49 -3.48
N TYR A 43 1.10 5.06 -2.84
CA TYR A 43 2.50 4.86 -3.25
C TYR A 43 2.87 3.38 -3.20
N ALA A 44 2.26 2.66 -2.26
CA ALA A 44 2.29 1.21 -2.10
C ALA A 44 3.71 0.61 -1.96
N TRP A 45 4.61 1.30 -1.30
CA TRP A 45 5.93 0.79 -0.99
C TRP A 45 5.87 -0.46 -0.11
N VAL A 46 6.41 -1.55 -0.61
CA VAL A 46 6.52 -2.84 0.09
C VAL A 46 7.86 -2.89 0.80
N ASN A 47 7.86 -2.65 2.10
CA ASN A 47 9.08 -2.50 2.90
C ASN A 47 8.89 -2.90 4.37
N ALA A 48 10.00 -3.10 5.09
CA ALA A 48 10.06 -3.12 6.54
C ALA A 48 11.10 -2.12 7.11
N CYS A 49 11.93 -1.50 6.27
CA CYS A 49 13.00 -0.58 6.67
C CYS A 49 12.51 0.67 7.42
N GLU A 50 11.24 1.05 7.27
CA GLU A 50 10.61 2.18 7.98
C GLU A 50 9.81 1.73 9.22
N LYS A 51 9.86 0.47 9.62
CA LYS A 51 9.02 -0.10 10.68
C LYS A 51 9.82 -0.38 11.95
N LEU A 52 10.62 0.60 12.39
CA LEU A 52 11.65 0.45 13.43
C LEU A 52 11.19 0.86 14.85
N THR A 53 9.93 1.21 15.04
CA THR A 53 9.40 1.61 16.35
C THR A 53 9.42 0.47 17.37
N SER A 54 9.33 -0.77 16.93
CA SER A 54 9.55 -1.96 17.75
C SER A 54 9.97 -3.16 16.90
N ARG A 55 10.68 -4.09 17.50
CA ARG A 55 11.09 -5.34 16.84
C ARG A 55 9.89 -6.14 16.33
N ALA A 56 8.84 -6.26 17.13
CA ALA A 56 7.63 -7.00 16.72
C ALA A 56 6.93 -6.37 15.51
N TYR A 57 6.87 -5.03 15.45
CA TYR A 57 6.29 -4.33 14.31
C TYR A 57 7.14 -4.50 13.05
N PHE A 58 8.46 -4.44 13.19
CA PHE A 58 9.38 -4.74 12.08
C PHE A 58 9.18 -6.18 11.58
N GLU A 59 9.21 -7.17 12.47
CA GLU A 59 9.08 -8.59 12.10
C GLU A 59 7.76 -8.89 11.39
N LEU A 60 6.65 -8.28 11.84
CA LEU A 60 5.35 -8.40 11.17
C LEU A 60 5.43 -7.88 9.71
N ASN A 61 6.01 -6.69 9.51
CA ASN A 61 6.15 -6.12 8.17
C ASN A 61 7.14 -6.91 7.31
N TRP A 62 8.26 -7.34 7.89
CA TRP A 62 9.22 -8.18 7.19
C TRP A 62 8.64 -9.53 6.74
N ALA A 63 7.81 -10.14 7.60
CA ALA A 63 7.03 -11.32 7.22
C ALA A 63 6.06 -11.02 6.08
N GLY A 64 5.46 -9.82 6.06
CA GLY A 64 4.61 -9.33 4.98
C GLY A 64 5.35 -9.22 3.65
N VAL A 65 6.52 -8.59 3.63
CA VAL A 65 7.39 -8.50 2.43
C VAL A 65 7.70 -9.89 1.88
N LYS A 66 8.14 -10.81 2.74
CA LYS A 66 8.43 -12.20 2.35
C LYS A 66 7.18 -12.94 1.86
N SER A 67 6.01 -12.64 2.43
CA SER A 67 4.75 -13.25 2.00
C SER A 67 4.31 -12.76 0.62
N HIS A 68 4.50 -11.48 0.31
CA HIS A 68 4.24 -10.95 -1.05
C HIS A 68 5.12 -11.61 -2.10
N ARG A 69 6.39 -11.89 -1.78
CA ARG A 69 7.30 -12.59 -2.69
C ARG A 69 6.83 -14.01 -2.96
N ARG A 70 6.59 -14.78 -1.88
CA ARG A 70 6.08 -16.16 -2.03
C ARG A 70 4.80 -16.19 -2.82
N LEU A 71 3.90 -15.23 -2.57
CA LEU A 71 2.65 -15.16 -3.31
C LEU A 71 2.87 -14.84 -4.80
N ALA A 72 3.81 -13.95 -5.11
CA ALA A 72 4.17 -13.67 -6.50
C ALA A 72 4.77 -14.90 -7.20
N ASP A 73 5.56 -15.70 -6.49
CA ASP A 73 6.11 -16.97 -7.00
C ASP A 73 5.02 -18.05 -7.21
N GLU A 74 3.94 -18.03 -6.38
CA GLU A 74 2.77 -18.93 -6.54
C GLU A 74 1.92 -18.59 -7.78
N PHE A 75 2.02 -17.38 -8.27
CA PHE A 75 1.27 -16.88 -9.42
C PHE A 75 2.21 -16.71 -10.62
N ASP A 76 2.14 -17.60 -11.55
CA ASP A 76 2.88 -17.49 -12.80
C ASP A 76 2.53 -16.19 -13.54
N GLY A 77 3.56 -15.37 -13.84
CA GLY A 77 3.36 -14.08 -14.46
C GLY A 77 2.79 -12.99 -13.53
N ALA A 78 3.01 -13.10 -12.21
CA ALA A 78 2.64 -12.05 -11.27
C ALA A 78 3.27 -10.69 -11.65
N ASN A 79 2.43 -9.76 -12.07
CA ASN A 79 2.85 -8.44 -12.58
C ASN A 79 2.47 -7.29 -11.64
N TRP A 80 2.05 -7.60 -10.42
CA TRP A 80 1.65 -6.60 -9.42
C TRP A 80 2.77 -6.24 -8.43
N LEU A 81 3.80 -7.08 -8.29
CA LEU A 81 4.90 -6.86 -7.37
C LEU A 81 6.18 -6.50 -8.15
N HIS A 82 6.60 -5.26 -8.00
CA HIS A 82 7.82 -4.73 -8.59
C HIS A 82 8.92 -4.68 -7.52
N ARG A 83 10.09 -5.24 -7.82
CA ARG A 83 11.20 -5.41 -6.85
C ARG A 83 12.54 -4.93 -7.40
N PRO A 84 12.62 -3.72 -7.93
CA PRO A 84 13.89 -3.21 -8.44
C PRO A 84 14.83 -2.71 -7.35
N GLY A 85 14.34 -2.55 -6.13
CA GLY A 85 15.02 -1.86 -5.05
C GLY A 85 14.49 -0.44 -4.84
N VAL A 86 14.88 0.16 -3.71
CA VAL A 86 14.58 1.56 -3.35
C VAL A 86 15.83 2.23 -2.83
N ALA A 87 16.15 3.42 -3.32
CA ALA A 87 17.19 4.27 -2.78
C ALA A 87 16.56 5.41 -1.96
N GLN A 88 17.14 5.68 -0.80
CA GLN A 88 16.69 6.74 0.11
C GLN A 88 17.87 7.60 0.53
N TRP A 89 17.75 8.91 0.35
CA TRP A 89 18.72 9.87 0.87
C TRP A 89 18.04 11.13 1.38
N GLN A 90 18.80 11.90 2.15
CA GLN A 90 18.41 13.18 2.70
C GLN A 90 19.28 14.27 2.07
N ASP A 91 18.81 15.51 2.09
CA ASP A 91 19.59 16.66 1.63
C ASP A 91 20.67 17.02 2.69
N SER A 92 21.93 17.16 2.27
CA SER A 92 23.02 17.53 3.16
C SER A 92 22.97 18.99 3.66
N GLY A 93 21.99 19.79 3.21
CA GLY A 93 21.82 21.21 3.53
C GLY A 93 20.70 21.57 4.49
N GLY A 94 19.82 20.65 4.89
CA GLY A 94 18.66 20.91 5.77
C GLY A 94 18.80 20.33 7.18
N GLU A 95 17.89 20.69 8.10
CA GLU A 95 17.85 20.12 9.48
C GLU A 95 17.54 18.60 9.52
N ALA A 96 17.24 18.00 8.38
CA ALA A 96 17.13 16.56 8.16
C ALA A 96 18.18 16.06 7.18
N ALA A 97 19.25 16.79 7.04
CA ALA A 97 20.24 16.63 6.03
C ALA A 97 21.19 15.50 6.31
N GLY A 98 21.43 14.79 5.25
CA GLY A 98 22.42 13.76 5.25
C GLY A 98 21.89 12.41 5.70
N LEU A 99 22.74 11.42 5.57
CA LEU A 99 22.72 10.26 6.42
C LEU A 99 23.11 10.79 7.81
N ASP A 100 22.14 11.28 8.58
CA ASP A 100 22.40 11.77 9.93
C ASP A 100 22.81 10.58 10.83
N GLU A 101 23.19 10.90 12.07
CA GLU A 101 23.51 9.84 13.04
C GLU A 101 22.38 8.81 13.12
N GLY A 102 21.12 9.22 12.90
CA GLY A 102 19.95 8.35 12.86
C GLY A 102 19.91 7.40 11.67
N ASP A 103 20.48 7.75 10.52
CA ASP A 103 20.58 6.84 9.37
C ASP A 103 21.68 5.78 9.56
N PHE A 104 22.76 6.11 10.28
CA PHE A 104 23.74 5.12 10.71
C PHE A 104 23.11 4.16 11.72
N ASP A 105 22.41 4.66 12.73
CA ASP A 105 21.66 3.85 13.68
C ASP A 105 20.61 3.00 12.97
N LYS A 106 19.99 3.53 11.92
CA LYS A 106 19.01 2.81 11.10
C LYS A 106 19.64 1.65 10.35
N LEU A 107 20.77 1.88 9.67
CA LEU A 107 21.47 0.84 8.92
C LEU A 107 21.99 -0.27 9.84
N GLU A 108 22.60 0.11 10.97
CA GLU A 108 23.08 -0.85 11.98
C GLU A 108 21.92 -1.70 12.51
N ARG A 109 20.81 -1.07 12.89
CA ARG A 109 19.61 -1.76 13.37
C ARG A 109 19.00 -2.70 12.33
N LEU A 110 18.91 -2.27 11.07
CA LEU A 110 18.42 -3.10 9.98
C LEU A 110 19.34 -4.30 9.75
N THR A 111 20.65 -4.09 9.79
CA THR A 111 21.66 -5.17 9.68
C THR A 111 21.54 -6.17 10.81
N GLU A 112 21.44 -5.69 12.06
CA GLU A 112 21.21 -6.52 13.24
C GLU A 112 19.91 -7.34 13.12
N TRP A 113 18.87 -6.74 12.54
CA TRP A 113 17.57 -7.39 12.37
C TRP A 113 17.47 -8.25 11.11
N GLY A 114 18.57 -8.35 10.34
CA GLY A 114 18.67 -9.20 9.15
C GLY A 114 17.88 -8.67 7.95
N TYR A 115 17.71 -7.35 7.87
CA TYR A 115 17.10 -6.71 6.70
C TYR A 115 18.17 -6.31 5.69
N PRO A 116 18.01 -6.66 4.40
CA PRO A 116 18.96 -6.26 3.37
C PRO A 116 18.94 -4.74 3.16
N ALA A 117 19.98 -4.09 3.62
CA ALA A 117 20.18 -2.65 3.46
C ALA A 117 21.69 -2.39 3.34
N GLU A 118 22.07 -1.47 2.50
CA GLU A 118 23.45 -1.08 2.31
C GLU A 118 23.57 0.43 2.06
N ARG A 119 24.73 0.98 2.40
CA ARG A 119 25.08 2.34 2.03
C ARG A 119 25.77 2.32 0.68
N ILE A 120 25.28 3.15 -0.23
CA ILE A 120 25.92 3.41 -1.53
C ILE A 120 26.39 4.86 -1.58
N ASP A 121 27.52 5.10 -2.24
CA ASP A 121 28.04 6.45 -2.47
C ASP A 121 27.33 7.15 -3.65
N SER A 122 27.61 8.44 -3.85
CA SER A 122 27.03 9.23 -4.93
C SER A 122 27.32 8.66 -6.31
N LYS A 123 28.51 8.04 -6.50
CA LYS A 123 28.85 7.40 -7.76
C LYS A 123 27.98 6.19 -8.04
N ALA A 124 27.82 5.30 -7.07
CA ALA A 124 26.95 4.14 -7.20
C ALA A 124 25.48 4.55 -7.39
N LEU A 125 25.05 5.63 -6.73
CA LEU A 125 23.70 6.19 -6.91
C LEU A 125 23.50 6.74 -8.33
N ALA A 126 24.48 7.44 -8.89
CA ALA A 126 24.46 7.92 -10.28
C ALA A 126 24.45 6.77 -11.31
N GLU A 127 25.16 5.68 -11.02
CA GLU A 127 25.12 4.47 -11.86
C GLU A 127 23.77 3.74 -11.76
N LEU A 128 23.13 3.77 -10.57
CA LEU A 128 21.83 3.17 -10.32
C LEU A 128 20.72 3.93 -11.07
N GLU A 129 20.74 5.27 -11.02
CA GLU A 129 19.73 6.17 -11.59
C GLU A 129 20.37 7.34 -12.35
N PRO A 130 20.77 7.12 -13.60
CA PRO A 130 21.53 8.12 -14.39
C PRO A 130 20.72 9.39 -14.70
N ASP A 131 19.39 9.34 -14.66
CA ASP A 131 18.52 10.50 -14.94
C ASP A 131 18.35 11.43 -13.73
N VAL A 132 18.90 11.06 -12.56
CA VAL A 132 18.77 11.88 -11.35
C VAL A 132 19.93 12.85 -11.26
N ASP A 133 19.62 14.14 -11.22
CA ASP A 133 20.59 15.21 -10.97
C ASP A 133 20.96 15.25 -9.47
N LEU A 134 22.01 14.53 -9.11
CA LEU A 134 22.48 14.43 -7.73
C LEU A 134 23.11 15.73 -7.21
N ASP A 135 23.61 16.57 -8.11
CA ASP A 135 24.19 17.88 -7.72
C ASP A 135 23.08 18.82 -7.23
N THR A 136 21.91 18.80 -7.88
CA THR A 136 20.73 19.54 -7.44
C THR A 136 20.26 19.10 -6.06
N PHE A 137 20.35 17.81 -5.75
CA PHE A 137 19.95 17.26 -4.44
C PHE A 137 21.08 17.21 -3.43
N ASN A 138 22.30 17.63 -3.80
CA ASN A 138 23.49 17.59 -2.95
C ASN A 138 23.65 16.22 -2.23
N ALA A 139 23.48 15.16 -2.99
CA ALA A 139 23.41 13.79 -2.46
C ALA A 139 24.82 13.17 -2.34
N ASP A 140 25.31 13.01 -1.12
CA ASP A 140 26.59 12.35 -0.83
C ASP A 140 26.51 10.81 -0.94
N GLY A 141 25.31 10.27 -1.07
CA GLY A 141 25.02 8.85 -1.17
C GLY A 141 23.60 8.55 -0.72
N ALA A 142 23.29 7.27 -0.59
CA ALA A 142 21.97 6.80 -0.18
C ALA A 142 22.04 5.53 0.67
N LEU A 143 20.98 5.25 1.41
CA LEU A 143 20.66 3.90 1.85
C LEU A 143 19.92 3.19 0.71
N TYR A 144 20.41 2.05 0.30
CA TYR A 144 19.80 1.23 -0.72
C TYR A 144 19.21 -0.04 -0.11
N TYR A 145 17.96 -0.32 -0.50
CA TYR A 145 17.20 -1.47 -0.05
C TYR A 145 16.91 -2.38 -1.26
N PRO A 146 17.80 -3.35 -1.56
CA PRO A 146 17.70 -4.15 -2.79
C PRO A 146 16.47 -5.04 -2.85
N GLU A 147 15.88 -5.31 -1.70
CA GLU A 147 14.73 -6.19 -1.56
C GLU A 147 13.39 -5.44 -1.57
N ASP A 148 13.43 -4.12 -1.57
CA ASP A 148 12.26 -3.27 -1.58
C ASP A 148 11.68 -3.08 -2.98
N GLY A 149 10.47 -2.53 -3.01
CA GLY A 149 9.78 -2.23 -4.25
C GLY A 149 8.36 -1.74 -3.97
N TRP A 150 7.47 -1.95 -4.89
CA TRP A 150 6.09 -1.50 -4.73
C TRP A 150 5.09 -2.53 -5.26
N LEU A 151 3.84 -2.34 -4.83
CA LEU A 151 2.72 -3.16 -5.22
C LEU A 151 1.77 -2.36 -6.13
N ASP A 152 1.35 -2.94 -7.25
CA ASP A 152 0.18 -2.43 -7.96
C ASP A 152 -1.08 -2.96 -7.26
N GLY A 153 -1.66 -2.10 -6.41
CA GLY A 153 -2.77 -2.48 -5.54
C GLY A 153 -4.01 -3.00 -6.28
N PRO A 154 -4.49 -2.32 -7.34
CA PRO A 154 -5.62 -2.80 -8.13
C PRO A 154 -5.36 -4.14 -8.83
N VAL A 155 -4.18 -4.31 -9.43
CA VAL A 155 -3.81 -5.55 -10.12
C VAL A 155 -3.70 -6.71 -9.13
N TYR A 156 -3.05 -6.47 -7.99
CA TYR A 156 -2.96 -7.44 -6.91
C TYR A 156 -4.35 -7.86 -6.39
N ALA A 157 -5.19 -6.90 -6.01
CA ALA A 157 -6.51 -7.20 -5.48
C ALA A 157 -7.38 -7.97 -6.49
N GLY A 158 -7.32 -7.58 -7.76
CA GLY A 158 -7.98 -8.27 -8.87
C GLY A 158 -7.49 -9.71 -9.03
N ALA A 159 -6.19 -9.93 -9.00
CA ALA A 159 -5.58 -11.25 -9.10
C ALA A 159 -6.00 -12.17 -7.94
N MET A 160 -5.99 -11.67 -6.70
CA MET A 160 -6.43 -12.43 -5.53
C MET A 160 -7.89 -12.87 -5.64
N VAL A 161 -8.78 -11.93 -5.99
CA VAL A 161 -10.22 -12.22 -6.14
C VAL A 161 -10.46 -13.20 -7.30
N LEU A 162 -9.79 -13.00 -8.43
CA LEU A 162 -9.93 -13.88 -9.60
C LEU A 162 -9.47 -15.31 -9.27
N ALA A 163 -8.30 -15.44 -8.64
CA ALA A 163 -7.77 -16.74 -8.23
C ALA A 163 -8.68 -17.42 -7.19
N ALA A 164 -9.17 -16.69 -6.19
CA ALA A 164 -10.07 -17.23 -5.19
C ALA A 164 -11.39 -17.73 -5.81
N ARG A 165 -11.92 -17.00 -6.80
CA ARG A 165 -13.11 -17.43 -7.54
C ARG A 165 -12.87 -18.71 -8.33
N HIS A 166 -11.77 -18.77 -9.07
CA HIS A 166 -11.49 -19.92 -9.95
C HIS A 166 -11.04 -21.17 -9.20
N ARG A 167 -10.20 -21.00 -8.17
CA ARG A 167 -9.61 -22.14 -7.46
C ARG A 167 -10.50 -22.64 -6.32
N PHE A 168 -11.22 -21.74 -5.65
CA PHE A 168 -11.88 -22.05 -4.37
C PHE A 168 -13.38 -21.68 -4.34
N GLY A 169 -13.94 -21.15 -5.42
CA GLY A 169 -15.37 -20.86 -5.52
C GLY A 169 -15.84 -19.60 -4.77
N LEU A 170 -14.94 -18.65 -4.47
CA LEU A 170 -15.32 -17.37 -3.86
C LEU A 170 -16.46 -16.70 -4.63
N LYS A 171 -17.45 -16.20 -3.91
CA LYS A 171 -18.55 -15.39 -4.46
C LYS A 171 -18.22 -13.90 -4.33
N LEU A 172 -18.29 -13.19 -5.45
CA LEU A 172 -18.18 -11.73 -5.48
C LEU A 172 -19.56 -11.12 -5.66
N VAL A 173 -20.02 -10.37 -4.66
CA VAL A 173 -21.28 -9.61 -4.67
C VAL A 173 -20.96 -8.12 -4.83
N ARG A 174 -21.52 -7.50 -5.85
CA ARG A 174 -21.47 -6.06 -6.02
C ARG A 174 -22.59 -5.40 -5.26
N GLY A 175 -22.26 -4.57 -4.29
CA GLY A 175 -23.22 -3.87 -3.45
C GLY A 175 -22.54 -3.14 -2.30
N ARG A 176 -23.19 -2.11 -1.81
CA ARG A 176 -22.76 -1.39 -0.62
C ARG A 176 -23.45 -1.99 0.60
N VAL A 177 -22.65 -2.36 1.59
CA VAL A 177 -23.18 -2.78 2.90
C VAL A 177 -23.77 -1.55 3.61
N LYS A 178 -25.00 -1.69 4.09
CA LYS A 178 -25.73 -0.68 4.83
C LYS A 178 -25.63 -0.88 6.35
N ALA A 179 -25.64 -2.13 6.80
CA ALA A 179 -25.63 -2.46 8.21
C ALA A 179 -25.19 -3.91 8.46
N LEU A 180 -24.74 -4.18 9.68
CA LEU A 180 -24.58 -5.54 10.17
C LEU A 180 -25.96 -6.14 10.51
N LEU A 181 -26.14 -7.41 10.18
CA LEU A 181 -27.19 -8.24 10.76
C LEU A 181 -26.69 -8.79 12.09
N ALA A 182 -27.38 -8.43 13.17
CA ALA A 182 -27.06 -8.90 14.51
C ALA A 182 -28.15 -9.82 15.03
N ARG A 183 -27.74 -10.91 15.70
CA ARG A 183 -28.67 -11.82 16.40
C ARG A 183 -28.02 -12.19 17.73
N SER A 184 -28.73 -11.91 18.83
CA SER A 184 -28.26 -12.18 20.21
C SER A 184 -26.86 -11.59 20.49
N GLY A 185 -26.59 -10.37 20.02
CA GLY A 185 -25.32 -9.67 20.23
C GLY A 185 -24.16 -10.13 19.32
N ALA A 186 -24.36 -11.06 18.39
CA ALA A 186 -23.37 -11.50 17.43
C ALA A 186 -23.72 -11.03 16.02
N ALA A 187 -22.69 -10.65 15.25
CA ALA A 187 -22.84 -10.38 13.81
C ALA A 187 -23.06 -11.71 13.06
N VAL A 188 -24.21 -11.85 12.40
CA VAL A 188 -24.58 -13.04 11.64
C VAL A 188 -24.71 -12.76 10.15
N GLY A 189 -24.30 -11.60 9.68
CA GLY A 189 -24.38 -11.23 8.29
C GLY A 189 -24.38 -9.72 8.06
N VAL A 190 -24.79 -9.33 6.87
CA VAL A 190 -24.91 -7.93 6.44
C VAL A 190 -26.21 -7.70 5.66
N THR A 191 -26.70 -6.48 5.69
CA THR A 191 -27.74 -5.99 4.79
C THR A 191 -27.14 -5.00 3.80
N LEU A 192 -27.45 -5.15 2.52
CA LEU A 192 -27.03 -4.26 1.45
C LEU A 192 -28.01 -3.08 1.30
N GLU A 193 -27.58 -2.01 0.64
CA GLU A 193 -28.45 -0.85 0.34
C GLU A 193 -29.68 -1.20 -0.49
N ASN A 194 -29.59 -2.21 -1.34
CA ASN A 194 -30.73 -2.71 -2.14
C ASN A 194 -31.75 -3.55 -1.34
N GLY A 195 -31.50 -3.75 -0.03
CA GLY A 195 -32.34 -4.54 0.86
C GLY A 195 -32.02 -6.04 0.90
N GLU A 196 -31.10 -6.53 0.08
CA GLU A 196 -30.64 -7.92 0.13
C GLU A 196 -29.89 -8.18 1.44
N SER A 197 -30.10 -9.35 2.02
CA SER A 197 -29.37 -9.79 3.22
C SER A 197 -28.51 -11.01 2.91
N LEU A 198 -27.28 -10.97 3.38
CA LEU A 198 -26.31 -12.05 3.28
C LEU A 198 -26.02 -12.56 4.69
N GLU A 199 -26.23 -13.85 4.93
CA GLU A 199 -25.95 -14.49 6.22
C GLU A 199 -24.62 -15.27 6.18
N GLY A 200 -23.86 -15.20 7.28
CA GLY A 200 -22.58 -15.88 7.46
C GLY A 200 -22.25 -16.10 8.93
N ASP A 201 -21.31 -17.00 9.17
CA ASP A 201 -20.83 -17.33 10.53
C ASP A 201 -19.86 -16.26 11.06
N VAL A 202 -19.19 -15.53 10.16
CA VAL A 202 -18.26 -14.45 10.47
C VAL A 202 -18.37 -13.33 9.45
N VAL A 203 -18.23 -12.09 9.94
CA VAL A 203 -18.17 -10.88 9.10
C VAL A 203 -16.85 -10.19 9.36
N VAL A 204 -16.10 -9.94 8.28
CA VAL A 204 -14.83 -9.22 8.30
C VAL A 204 -15.02 -7.86 7.65
N ASN A 205 -14.85 -6.79 8.41
CA ASN A 205 -14.90 -5.43 7.89
C ASN A 205 -13.50 -5.00 7.43
N SER A 206 -13.29 -4.93 6.13
CA SER A 206 -12.08 -4.46 5.46
C SER A 206 -12.36 -3.30 4.49
N SER A 207 -13.37 -2.49 4.79
CA SER A 207 -13.80 -1.35 3.98
C SER A 207 -12.91 -0.10 4.11
N GLY A 208 -11.72 -0.23 4.71
CA GLY A 208 -10.72 0.84 4.78
C GLY A 208 -11.24 2.07 5.55
N ARG A 209 -11.08 3.26 4.97
CA ARG A 209 -11.50 4.52 5.60
C ARG A 209 -13.01 4.62 5.87
N TRP A 210 -13.80 3.78 5.22
CA TRP A 210 -15.26 3.73 5.41
C TRP A 210 -15.70 2.69 6.45
N ALA A 211 -14.76 2.16 7.25
CA ALA A 211 -15.05 1.05 8.17
C ALA A 211 -16.14 1.40 9.19
N ASN A 212 -16.11 2.60 9.78
CA ASN A 212 -17.13 3.05 10.74
C ASN A 212 -18.48 3.31 10.07
N GLU A 213 -18.49 3.90 8.88
CA GLU A 213 -19.73 4.14 8.12
C GLU A 213 -20.41 2.82 7.71
N THR A 214 -19.60 1.85 7.30
CA THR A 214 -20.10 0.55 6.81
C THR A 214 -20.78 -0.27 7.89
N VAL A 215 -20.34 -0.15 9.15
CA VAL A 215 -20.86 -0.90 10.28
C VAL A 215 -21.32 0.05 11.40
N GLY A 216 -21.88 1.20 11.03
CA GLY A 216 -22.28 2.26 11.96
C GLY A 216 -23.33 1.86 12.99
N ASN A 217 -23.96 0.68 12.87
CA ASN A 217 -24.82 0.08 13.87
C ASN A 217 -24.06 -0.85 14.85
N ALA A 218 -22.75 -0.98 14.74
CA ALA A 218 -21.95 -1.66 15.76
C ALA A 218 -21.74 -0.74 16.97
N GLU A 219 -21.67 -1.33 18.16
CA GLU A 219 -21.42 -0.59 19.40
C GLU A 219 -19.96 -0.10 19.54
N TYR A 220 -19.10 -0.44 18.59
CA TYR A 220 -17.67 -0.12 18.60
C TYR A 220 -17.31 0.77 17.41
N GLU A 221 -16.66 1.88 17.68
CA GLU A 221 -16.10 2.79 16.70
C GLU A 221 -14.58 2.63 16.63
N LEU A 222 -14.05 2.45 15.42
CA LEU A 222 -12.61 2.42 15.19
C LEU A 222 -12.04 3.83 15.29
N PRO A 223 -10.91 4.04 16.01
CA PRO A 223 -10.27 5.35 16.15
C PRO A 223 -9.52 5.74 14.87
N LEU A 224 -10.24 5.95 13.78
CA LEU A 224 -9.68 6.35 12.50
C LEU A 224 -9.50 7.87 12.46
N ALA A 225 -8.26 8.33 12.34
CA ALA A 225 -7.99 9.74 12.06
C ALA A 225 -8.16 10.02 10.56
N PRO A 226 -8.79 11.14 10.18
CA PRO A 226 -8.85 11.55 8.78
C PRO A 226 -7.45 11.98 8.32
N THR A 227 -6.82 11.17 7.50
CA THR A 227 -5.53 11.47 6.86
C THR A 227 -5.69 11.51 5.36
N VAL A 228 -5.06 12.49 4.72
CA VAL A 228 -5.02 12.61 3.26
C VAL A 228 -3.60 12.37 2.81
N GLY A 229 -3.44 11.59 1.74
CA GLY A 229 -2.21 11.47 1.00
C GLY A 229 -2.48 11.89 -0.45
N LEU A 230 -1.66 12.79 -0.97
CA LEU A 230 -1.72 13.21 -2.35
C LEU A 230 -0.74 12.40 -3.18
N ILE A 231 -1.23 11.85 -4.28
CA ILE A 231 -0.42 11.20 -5.29
C ILE A 231 -0.64 11.89 -6.61
N ALA A 232 0.43 12.29 -7.26
CA ALA A 232 0.41 12.80 -8.62
C ALA A 232 1.06 11.81 -9.59
N TYR A 233 0.61 11.85 -10.82
CA TYR A 233 1.18 11.08 -11.91
C TYR A 233 1.61 12.06 -13.00
N THR A 234 2.84 11.92 -13.48
CA THR A 234 3.27 12.70 -14.64
C THR A 234 2.53 12.25 -15.89
N VAL A 235 2.57 13.06 -16.93
CA VAL A 235 2.38 12.56 -18.31
C VAL A 235 3.51 11.58 -18.63
N SER A 236 3.37 10.80 -19.69
CA SER A 236 4.48 9.98 -20.18
C SER A 236 5.68 10.87 -20.50
N CYS A 237 6.83 10.55 -19.94
CA CYS A 237 8.09 11.26 -20.14
C CYS A 237 9.19 10.26 -20.51
N ASP A 238 10.23 10.76 -21.17
CA ASP A 238 11.40 9.98 -21.52
C ASP A 238 12.31 9.90 -20.28
N THR A 239 12.21 8.78 -19.56
CA THR A 239 12.99 8.53 -18.34
C THR A 239 13.45 7.09 -18.29
N SER A 240 14.67 6.90 -17.80
CA SER A 240 15.23 5.59 -17.48
C SER A 240 15.01 5.16 -16.02
N LEU A 241 14.24 5.92 -15.24
CA LEU A 241 13.94 5.63 -13.83
C LEU A 241 13.48 4.18 -13.64
N ARG A 242 14.16 3.43 -12.79
CA ARG A 242 13.87 2.00 -12.54
C ARG A 242 13.50 1.71 -11.10
N HIS A 243 14.14 2.39 -10.15
CA HIS A 243 13.99 2.15 -8.72
C HIS A 243 12.97 3.09 -8.10
N GLY A 244 12.51 2.75 -6.91
CA GLY A 244 11.82 3.72 -6.07
C GLY A 244 12.83 4.67 -5.45
N LEU A 245 12.54 5.96 -5.48
CA LEU A 245 13.40 6.97 -4.87
C LEU A 245 12.66 7.67 -3.74
N ARG A 246 13.34 7.79 -2.61
CA ARG A 246 12.92 8.60 -1.48
C ARG A 246 13.92 9.71 -1.26
N THR A 247 13.53 10.90 -1.63
CA THR A 247 14.38 12.09 -1.62
C THR A 247 13.86 13.10 -0.60
N PRO A 248 14.63 14.14 -0.24
CA PRO A 248 14.18 15.21 0.65
C PRO A 248 12.95 15.94 0.15
N LEU A 249 12.79 16.09 -1.17
CA LEU A 249 11.72 16.86 -1.78
C LEU A 249 10.50 15.99 -2.11
N VAL A 250 10.73 14.89 -2.80
CA VAL A 250 9.66 14.06 -3.35
C VAL A 250 10.03 12.58 -3.33
N ASN A 251 9.07 11.74 -3.01
CA ASN A 251 9.20 10.32 -3.24
C ASN A 251 8.66 10.01 -4.64
N CYS A 252 9.40 9.27 -5.43
CA CYS A 252 8.96 8.90 -6.76
C CYS A 252 9.25 7.44 -7.10
N ARG A 253 8.53 6.90 -8.06
CA ARG A 253 8.74 5.58 -8.63
C ARG A 253 8.16 5.48 -10.04
N PRO A 254 8.63 4.54 -10.85
CA PRO A 254 7.96 4.22 -12.11
C PRO A 254 6.49 3.82 -11.89
N ASP A 255 5.62 4.22 -12.83
CA ASP A 255 4.19 3.86 -12.83
C ASP A 255 3.75 3.22 -14.16
N GLY A 256 4.69 2.73 -14.95
CA GLY A 256 4.44 2.17 -16.27
C GLY A 256 4.15 3.22 -17.35
N ALA A 257 4.23 2.80 -18.61
CA ALA A 257 4.02 3.67 -19.79
C ALA A 257 4.83 4.97 -19.77
N GLY A 258 6.03 4.98 -19.19
CA GLY A 258 6.90 6.14 -19.06
C GLY A 258 6.40 7.21 -18.07
N ARG A 259 5.43 6.89 -17.22
CA ARG A 259 4.96 7.80 -16.16
C ARG A 259 5.74 7.59 -14.87
N ILE A 260 5.79 8.66 -14.08
CA ILE A 260 6.34 8.65 -12.73
C ILE A 260 5.20 8.95 -11.75
N LEU A 261 5.11 8.18 -10.68
CA LEU A 261 4.26 8.48 -9.55
C LEU A 261 5.06 9.30 -8.54
N LEU A 262 4.47 10.40 -8.07
CA LEU A 262 5.06 11.36 -7.15
C LEU A 262 4.26 11.45 -5.85
N ARG A 263 4.96 11.64 -4.73
CA ARG A 263 4.38 11.91 -3.41
C ARG A 263 5.35 12.69 -2.53
N ALA A 264 4.87 13.69 -1.80
CA ALA A 264 5.63 14.38 -0.76
C ALA A 264 4.85 14.43 0.56
N ASN A 265 5.50 14.07 1.67
CA ASN A 265 4.83 13.96 2.97
C ASN A 265 4.43 15.32 3.56
N ASP A 266 5.18 16.37 3.28
CA ASP A 266 4.89 17.75 3.71
C ASP A 266 3.72 18.34 2.93
N ILE A 267 3.64 18.05 1.65
CA ILE A 267 2.50 18.43 0.81
C ILE A 267 1.23 17.72 1.27
N ASP A 268 1.31 16.44 1.64
CA ASP A 268 0.19 15.70 2.21
C ASP A 268 -0.47 16.43 3.39
N LYS A 269 0.34 17.08 4.24
CA LYS A 269 -0.16 17.83 5.41
C LYS A 269 -0.92 19.09 5.06
N THR A 270 -0.75 19.61 3.85
CA THR A 270 -1.40 20.84 3.36
C THR A 270 -2.72 20.57 2.64
N VAL A 271 -2.99 19.30 2.30
CA VAL A 271 -4.17 18.93 1.51
C VAL A 271 -5.42 18.85 2.39
N PRO A 272 -6.47 19.62 2.10
CA PRO A 272 -7.75 19.50 2.81
C PRO A 272 -8.37 18.11 2.62
N VAL A 273 -9.02 17.58 3.66
CA VAL A 273 -9.63 16.23 3.66
C VAL A 273 -10.64 16.03 2.51
N HIS A 274 -11.23 17.11 2.00
CA HIS A 274 -12.22 17.10 0.92
C HIS A 274 -11.72 17.80 -0.34
N ALA A 275 -10.38 17.89 -0.54
CA ALA A 275 -9.82 18.49 -1.74
C ALA A 275 -10.19 17.67 -3.00
N ASP A 276 -10.51 18.36 -4.08
CA ASP A 276 -10.74 17.72 -5.38
C ASP A 276 -9.41 17.15 -5.92
N PRO A 277 -9.37 15.89 -6.33
CA PRO A 277 -8.17 15.23 -6.85
C PRO A 277 -7.95 15.60 -8.34
N VAL A 278 -7.73 16.88 -8.61
CA VAL A 278 -7.50 17.39 -9.97
C VAL A 278 -6.11 17.98 -10.11
N PRO A 279 -5.49 17.94 -11.31
CA PRO A 279 -4.14 18.48 -11.54
C PRO A 279 -4.00 19.97 -11.25
N SER A 280 -5.10 20.74 -11.30
CA SER A 280 -5.13 22.16 -10.95
C SER A 280 -5.15 22.45 -9.44
N ASN A 281 -5.22 21.42 -8.59
CA ASN A 281 -5.11 21.60 -7.14
C ASN A 281 -3.72 22.18 -6.80
N PRO A 282 -3.63 23.27 -6.02
CA PRO A 282 -2.36 23.91 -5.68
C PRO A 282 -1.33 22.94 -5.05
N ALA A 283 -1.77 21.98 -4.24
CA ALA A 283 -0.89 20.98 -3.66
C ALA A 283 -0.36 19.99 -4.73
N ALA A 284 -1.16 19.65 -5.75
CA ALA A 284 -0.72 18.80 -6.85
C ALA A 284 0.31 19.49 -7.76
N GLN A 285 0.29 20.82 -7.81
CA GLN A 285 1.25 21.60 -8.60
C GLN A 285 2.59 21.81 -7.89
N GLN A 286 2.67 21.50 -6.59
CA GLN A 286 3.89 21.54 -5.81
C GLN A 286 4.67 20.20 -5.86
N LEU A 287 4.05 19.14 -6.30
CA LEU A 287 4.68 17.85 -6.58
C LEU A 287 5.36 17.85 -7.94
#